data_9e559b7b1fc579be9f3e209ad5fc78a2
#
_entry.id   9e559b7b1fc579be9f3e209ad5fc78a2
#
_cell.length_a   1.000
_cell.length_b   1.000
_cell.length_c   1.000
_cell.angle_alpha   90.00
_cell.angle_beta   90.00
_cell.angle_gamma   90.00
#
_symmetry.space_group_name_H-M   'P 1'
#
loop_
_entity.id
_entity.type
_entity.pdbx_description
1 polymer ?
#
loop_
_entity_poly.entity_id
_entity_poly.type
_entity_poly.pdbx_seq_one_letter_code
_entity_poly.pdbx_strand_id
1 'polypeptide(L)'
;NYSFFKSKDIKLSRLNSERDINLLIKEKTAKKYVVKISNPKESLVQLEYQDLLIKHLRLNRQLKQIYPKILHNKILFYQDSKQRRCAVRILTYIDGDMYAKSKNTDHTEQSLGRLLALQSTQLQSFIKNQAIRKFEWNPSDIRWTKKFINLFIGNNKNIIKNSIDEYEKFVFKNIKNLKHAVTHGDPNDYNIVVKKEKIIGFIDFGDSIYAPVVNDLAISLSYALMGVKNLYKSLQNIVGTYNKFYKLSDQDIYSLLGLIKSRLVITLVMAAKQRKKYPNNKYLSISENNAWDLIRKLNKVDPYFFIAVIRDICNLEPISEFSKKLQLLKSQQFGNLFDFDLNNVNKKIVNFDKSSFLLKSNPSNKKIDNLVGKFLKKDIGIGLYKETRKVY
;
A
#
# COMPACT_ATOMS: atom_id res chain seq x y z
N ASN A 1 -18.01 31.75 -19.11
CA ASN A 1 -17.73 32.53 -17.88
C ASN A 1 -16.32 32.19 -17.38
N TYR A 2 -15.34 33.01 -17.81
CA TYR A 2 -13.90 32.87 -17.49
C TYR A 2 -13.51 33.57 -16.18
N SER A 3 -14.45 33.85 -15.29
CA SER A 3 -14.21 34.62 -14.06
C SER A 3 -13.22 33.98 -13.06
N PHE A 4 -12.91 32.70 -13.24
CA PHE A 4 -11.92 31.99 -12.42
C PHE A 4 -10.47 32.27 -12.85
N PHE A 5 -10.25 32.62 -14.11
CA PHE A 5 -8.92 32.82 -14.66
C PHE A 5 -8.64 34.32 -14.76
N LYS A 6 -7.54 34.74 -14.15
CA LYS A 6 -7.16 36.17 -14.13
C LYS A 6 -6.61 36.68 -15.47
N SER A 7 -6.25 35.77 -16.38
CA SER A 7 -5.69 36.10 -17.68
C SER A 7 -6.56 35.56 -18.81
N LYS A 8 -6.76 36.34 -19.89
CA LYS A 8 -7.37 35.87 -21.14
C LYS A 8 -6.43 34.95 -21.93
N ASP A 9 -5.11 35.06 -21.73
CA ASP A 9 -4.10 34.22 -22.37
C ASP A 9 -3.86 32.96 -21.54
N ILE A 10 -4.49 31.88 -21.92
CA ILE A 10 -4.36 30.56 -21.30
C ILE A 10 -3.88 29.53 -22.34
N LYS A 11 -2.93 28.68 -21.92
CA LYS A 11 -2.57 27.48 -22.69
C LYS A 11 -3.28 26.27 -22.11
N LEU A 12 -3.93 25.51 -23.01
CA LEU A 12 -4.64 24.28 -22.68
C LEU A 12 -3.82 23.08 -23.16
N SER A 13 -3.70 22.06 -22.31
CA SER A 13 -3.18 20.75 -22.70
C SER A 13 -3.98 19.64 -22.04
N ARG A 14 -4.14 18.51 -22.72
CA ARG A 14 -4.85 17.35 -22.18
C ARG A 14 -3.91 16.56 -21.27
N LEU A 15 -4.42 16.15 -20.12
CA LEU A 15 -3.76 15.20 -19.23
C LEU A 15 -4.35 13.78 -19.47
N ASN A 16 -3.54 12.75 -19.24
CA ASN A 16 -4.00 11.37 -19.35
C ASN A 16 -5.06 11.08 -18.28
N SER A 17 -6.11 10.39 -18.68
CA SER A 17 -7.18 9.95 -17.80
C SER A 17 -7.93 8.79 -18.46
N GLU A 18 -8.38 7.82 -17.65
CA GLU A 18 -9.10 6.64 -18.15
C GLU A 18 -10.57 6.92 -18.43
N ARG A 19 -11.23 7.71 -17.57
CA ARG A 19 -12.69 7.89 -17.57
C ARG A 19 -13.14 9.30 -17.86
N ASP A 20 -12.38 10.28 -17.36
CA ASP A 20 -12.70 11.70 -17.41
C ASP A 20 -11.87 12.41 -18.51
N ILE A 21 -12.25 13.64 -18.81
CA ILE A 21 -11.38 14.55 -19.58
C ILE A 21 -10.71 15.48 -18.57
N ASN A 22 -9.40 15.37 -18.45
CA ASN A 22 -8.60 16.25 -17.61
C ASN A 22 -7.81 17.22 -18.46
N LEU A 23 -7.96 18.51 -18.19
CA LEU A 23 -7.28 19.60 -18.92
C LEU A 23 -6.37 20.37 -17.96
N LEU A 24 -5.09 20.49 -18.32
CA LEU A 24 -4.17 21.41 -17.68
C LEU A 24 -4.34 22.79 -18.28
N ILE A 25 -4.63 23.76 -17.45
CA ILE A 25 -4.67 25.19 -17.81
C ILE A 25 -3.43 25.86 -17.23
N LYS A 26 -2.67 26.57 -18.09
CA LYS A 26 -1.55 27.40 -17.69
C LYS A 26 -1.85 28.85 -18.04
N GLU A 27 -1.83 29.74 -17.03
CA GLU A 27 -1.92 31.17 -17.22
C GLU A 27 -0.56 31.79 -17.54
N LYS A 28 -0.53 32.97 -18.18
CA LYS A 28 0.71 33.79 -18.32
C LYS A 28 1.40 34.06 -16.97
N THR A 29 0.64 34.17 -15.90
CA THR A 29 1.11 34.37 -14.53
C THR A 29 1.80 33.12 -13.91
N ALA A 30 2.11 32.10 -14.73
CA ALA A 30 2.64 30.80 -14.33
C ALA A 30 1.73 29.96 -13.41
N LYS A 31 0.53 30.42 -13.10
CA LYS A 31 -0.45 29.63 -12.35
C LYS A 31 -0.99 28.49 -13.19
N LYS A 32 -1.13 27.33 -12.55
CA LYS A 32 -1.58 26.11 -13.22
C LYS A 32 -2.82 25.55 -12.51
N TYR A 33 -3.77 25.05 -13.31
CA TYR A 33 -5.02 24.47 -12.82
C TYR A 33 -5.34 23.19 -13.56
N VAL A 34 -6.12 22.33 -12.91
CA VAL A 34 -6.73 21.16 -13.55
C VAL A 34 -8.24 21.38 -13.65
N VAL A 35 -8.75 21.30 -14.86
CA VAL A 35 -10.19 21.20 -15.10
C VAL A 35 -10.52 19.75 -15.37
N LYS A 36 -11.33 19.14 -14.49
CA LYS A 36 -11.82 17.77 -14.62
C LYS A 36 -13.26 17.82 -15.15
N ILE A 37 -13.48 17.27 -16.33
CA ILE A 37 -14.81 17.07 -16.92
C ILE A 37 -15.13 15.60 -16.76
N SER A 38 -16.06 15.30 -15.87
CA SER A 38 -16.39 13.93 -15.49
C SER A 38 -17.18 13.21 -16.57
N ASN A 39 -17.07 11.88 -16.60
CA ASN A 39 -17.92 11.05 -17.43
C ASN A 39 -19.39 11.35 -17.10
N PRO A 40 -20.32 11.41 -18.09
CA PRO A 40 -21.74 11.68 -17.87
C PRO A 40 -22.43 10.70 -16.93
N LYS A 41 -21.86 9.49 -16.75
CA LYS A 41 -22.39 8.46 -15.83
C LYS A 41 -21.91 8.62 -14.39
N GLU A 42 -20.98 9.55 -14.13
CA GLU A 42 -20.44 9.76 -12.80
C GLU A 42 -21.49 10.39 -11.88
N SER A 43 -21.61 9.88 -10.68
CA SER A 43 -22.57 10.38 -9.70
C SER A 43 -22.14 11.74 -9.15
N LEU A 44 -23.03 12.74 -9.21
CA LEU A 44 -22.78 14.04 -8.60
C LEU A 44 -22.48 13.94 -7.11
N VAL A 45 -23.20 13.07 -6.40
CA VAL A 45 -22.99 12.80 -4.97
C VAL A 45 -21.58 12.28 -4.69
N GLN A 46 -21.03 11.44 -5.58
CA GLN A 46 -19.63 10.96 -5.46
C GLN A 46 -18.62 12.07 -5.75
N LEU A 47 -18.89 12.97 -6.69
CA LEU A 47 -18.00 14.10 -6.98
C LEU A 47 -17.99 15.12 -5.83
N GLU A 48 -19.14 15.41 -5.23
CA GLU A 48 -19.25 16.27 -4.05
C GLU A 48 -18.55 15.63 -2.82
N TYR A 49 -18.70 14.32 -2.66
CA TYR A 49 -17.97 13.57 -1.64
C TYR A 49 -16.45 13.71 -1.80
N GLN A 50 -15.92 13.55 -3.02
CA GLN A 50 -14.48 13.74 -3.27
C GLN A 50 -14.02 15.15 -2.93
N ASP A 51 -14.82 16.16 -3.25
CA ASP A 51 -14.50 17.56 -2.93
C ASP A 51 -14.50 17.81 -1.42
N LEU A 52 -15.45 17.24 -0.69
CA LEU A 52 -15.48 17.31 0.78
C LEU A 52 -14.28 16.61 1.40
N LEU A 53 -13.89 15.45 0.86
CA LEU A 53 -12.72 14.69 1.31
C LEU A 53 -11.43 15.50 1.16
N ILE A 54 -11.22 16.11 0.00
CA ILE A 54 -10.06 16.98 -0.26
C ILE A 54 -10.07 18.19 0.68
N LYS A 55 -11.22 18.83 0.88
CA LYS A 55 -11.37 19.95 1.82
C LYS A 55 -11.01 19.53 3.25
N HIS A 56 -11.48 18.35 3.69
CA HIS A 56 -11.18 17.81 5.02
C HIS A 56 -9.69 17.53 5.22
N LEU A 57 -9.02 16.90 4.25
CA LEU A 57 -7.58 16.66 4.30
C LEU A 57 -6.78 17.98 4.41
N ARG A 58 -7.25 19.04 3.77
CA ARG A 58 -6.62 20.37 3.80
C ARG A 58 -6.81 21.14 5.11
N LEU A 59 -7.65 20.68 6.03
CA LEU A 59 -7.76 21.26 7.39
C LEU A 59 -6.47 21.06 8.19
N ASN A 60 -5.78 19.95 7.96
CA ASN A 60 -4.47 19.71 8.59
C ASN A 60 -3.40 20.62 7.97
N ARG A 61 -2.70 21.40 8.82
CA ARG A 61 -1.67 22.35 8.38
C ARG A 61 -0.55 21.69 7.58
N GLN A 62 -0.11 20.47 7.97
CA GLN A 62 0.97 19.73 7.31
C GLN A 62 0.53 19.13 5.96
N LEU A 63 -0.77 18.91 5.78
CA LEU A 63 -1.36 18.33 4.58
C LEU A 63 -1.93 19.38 3.62
N LYS A 64 -2.16 20.60 4.08
CA LYS A 64 -2.83 21.66 3.31
C LYS A 64 -2.22 21.91 1.91
N GLN A 65 -0.91 21.79 1.77
CA GLN A 65 -0.21 22.00 0.50
C GLN A 65 -0.03 20.71 -0.32
N ILE A 66 -0.28 19.56 0.29
CA ILE A 66 -0.14 18.23 -0.33
C ILE A 66 -1.36 17.90 -1.22
N TYR A 67 -2.50 18.47 -0.92
CA TYR A 67 -3.74 18.23 -1.66
C TYR A 67 -4.14 19.42 -2.52
N PRO A 68 -4.70 19.18 -3.71
CA PRO A 68 -5.15 20.26 -4.57
C PRO A 68 -6.22 21.10 -3.85
N LYS A 69 -6.24 22.41 -4.12
CA LYS A 69 -7.31 23.28 -3.64
C LYS A 69 -8.46 23.23 -4.63
N ILE A 70 -9.69 23.02 -4.14
CA ILE A 70 -10.92 23.17 -4.92
C ILE A 70 -11.15 24.67 -5.14
N LEU A 71 -11.38 25.06 -6.39
CA LEU A 71 -11.51 26.47 -6.79
C LEU A 71 -12.95 26.88 -7.11
N HIS A 72 -13.85 25.93 -7.29
CA HIS A 72 -15.26 26.18 -7.51
C HIS A 72 -16.04 26.09 -6.19
N ASN A 73 -17.07 26.90 -6.04
CA ASN A 73 -17.98 26.83 -4.87
C ASN A 73 -19.05 25.75 -5.09
N LYS A 74 -19.54 25.61 -6.32
CA LYS A 74 -20.49 24.58 -6.76
C LYS A 74 -19.95 23.90 -7.99
N ILE A 75 -20.25 22.61 -8.14
CA ILE A 75 -19.90 21.87 -9.36
C ILE A 75 -20.60 22.51 -10.55
N LEU A 76 -19.82 22.81 -11.57
CA LEU A 76 -20.28 23.35 -12.83
C LEU A 76 -20.71 22.23 -13.77
N PHE A 77 -21.41 22.58 -14.86
CA PHE A 77 -21.87 21.60 -15.83
C PHE A 77 -21.53 22.05 -17.24
N TYR A 78 -21.21 21.07 -18.06
CA TYR A 78 -20.99 21.19 -19.49
C TYR A 78 -21.83 20.15 -20.22
N GLN A 79 -22.41 20.52 -21.36
CA GLN A 79 -23.06 19.56 -22.26
C GLN A 79 -22.08 19.12 -23.34
N ASP A 80 -21.88 17.80 -23.47
CA ASP A 80 -21.04 17.24 -24.51
C ASP A 80 -21.71 17.28 -25.90
N SER A 81 -21.02 16.83 -26.95
CA SER A 81 -21.56 16.79 -28.31
C SER A 81 -22.81 15.93 -28.47
N LYS A 82 -23.10 15.05 -27.52
CA LYS A 82 -24.31 14.21 -27.46
C LYS A 82 -25.36 14.75 -26.48
N GLN A 83 -25.25 16.02 -26.14
CA GLN A 83 -26.15 16.70 -25.18
C GLN A 83 -26.20 16.08 -23.78
N ARG A 84 -25.18 15.28 -23.40
CA ARG A 84 -25.11 14.68 -22.08
C ARG A 84 -24.48 15.65 -21.09
N ARG A 85 -25.05 15.74 -19.90
CA ARG A 85 -24.59 16.64 -18.84
C ARG A 85 -23.35 16.05 -18.16
N CYS A 86 -22.20 16.72 -18.23
CA CYS A 86 -20.94 16.38 -17.61
C CYS A 86 -20.65 17.36 -16.47
N ALA A 87 -20.27 16.86 -15.31
CA ALA A 87 -19.85 17.71 -14.20
C ALA A 87 -18.44 18.26 -14.44
N VAL A 88 -18.21 19.52 -14.08
CA VAL A 88 -16.91 20.20 -14.24
C VAL A 88 -16.42 20.68 -12.90
N ARG A 89 -15.21 20.24 -12.53
CA ARG A 89 -14.51 20.64 -11.31
C ARG A 89 -13.20 21.32 -11.65
N ILE A 90 -12.83 22.34 -10.87
CA ILE A 90 -11.60 23.11 -11.07
C ILE A 90 -10.76 23.01 -9.81
N LEU A 91 -9.53 22.54 -9.97
CA LEU A 91 -8.58 22.34 -8.89
C LEU A 91 -7.24 23.02 -9.21
N THR A 92 -6.45 23.34 -8.18
CA THR A 92 -5.06 23.74 -8.39
C THR A 92 -4.26 22.55 -8.91
N TYR A 93 -3.31 22.81 -9.81
CA TYR A 93 -2.36 21.81 -10.29
C TYR A 93 -1.20 21.69 -9.29
N ILE A 94 -0.77 20.46 -9.00
CA ILE A 94 0.43 20.18 -8.22
C ILE A 94 1.58 19.93 -9.19
N ASP A 95 2.59 20.80 -9.15
CA ASP A 95 3.65 20.85 -10.16
C ASP A 95 4.87 20.03 -9.75
N GLY A 96 4.95 18.81 -10.24
CA GLY A 96 6.02 17.85 -10.01
C GLY A 96 5.92 16.65 -10.94
N ASP A 97 6.79 15.68 -10.75
CA ASP A 97 6.81 14.42 -11.48
C ASP A 97 5.98 13.37 -10.77
N MET A 98 5.41 12.41 -11.50
CA MET A 98 4.78 11.25 -10.90
C MET A 98 5.82 10.36 -10.22
N TYR A 99 5.50 9.78 -9.08
CA TYR A 99 6.40 8.88 -8.35
C TYR A 99 6.95 7.76 -9.26
N ALA A 100 6.10 7.20 -10.14
CA ALA A 100 6.49 6.21 -11.15
C ALA A 100 7.64 6.65 -12.06
N LYS A 101 7.86 7.95 -12.21
CA LYS A 101 8.90 8.56 -13.09
C LYS A 101 10.01 9.22 -12.30
N SER A 102 9.90 9.24 -10.98
CA SER A 102 10.88 9.88 -10.11
C SER A 102 11.96 8.89 -9.66
N LYS A 103 13.08 9.45 -9.20
CA LYS A 103 14.12 8.68 -8.54
C LYS A 103 13.64 8.28 -7.15
N ASN A 104 13.63 6.98 -6.86
CA ASN A 104 13.31 6.50 -5.53
C ASN A 104 14.55 6.61 -4.64
N THR A 105 14.52 7.54 -3.69
CA THR A 105 15.60 7.78 -2.71
C THR A 105 15.07 7.57 -1.30
N ASP A 106 15.98 7.40 -0.33
CA ASP A 106 15.61 7.30 1.09
C ASP A 106 14.70 8.47 1.52
N HIS A 107 15.00 9.66 1.06
CA HIS A 107 14.20 10.87 1.33
C HIS A 107 12.78 10.79 0.76
N THR A 108 12.65 10.31 -0.48
CA THR A 108 11.34 10.13 -1.13
C THR A 108 10.51 9.10 -0.40
N GLU A 109 11.11 7.95 -0.03
CA GLU A 109 10.47 6.87 0.71
C GLU A 109 10.03 7.30 2.12
N GLN A 110 10.88 8.00 2.86
CA GLN A 110 10.54 8.55 4.17
C GLN A 110 9.43 9.60 4.08
N SER A 111 9.49 10.47 3.06
CA SER A 111 8.43 11.45 2.79
C SER A 111 7.09 10.76 2.51
N LEU A 112 7.10 9.66 1.74
CA LEU A 112 5.91 8.86 1.46
C LEU A 112 5.32 8.28 2.74
N GLY A 113 6.12 7.58 3.54
CA GLY A 113 5.66 7.00 4.81
C GLY A 113 5.05 8.04 5.74
N ARG A 114 5.71 9.21 5.89
CA ARG A 114 5.21 10.29 6.73
C ARG A 114 3.85 10.83 6.26
N LEU A 115 3.71 11.13 4.98
CA LEU A 115 2.49 11.75 4.46
C LEU A 115 1.31 10.79 4.42
N LEU A 116 1.54 9.51 4.11
CA LEU A 116 0.52 8.46 4.24
C LEU A 116 0.01 8.34 5.68
N ALA A 117 0.91 8.38 6.67
CA ALA A 117 0.51 8.31 8.08
C ALA A 117 -0.32 9.52 8.52
N LEU A 118 0.07 10.73 8.11
CA LEU A 118 -0.70 11.94 8.38
C LEU A 118 -2.07 11.91 7.70
N GLN A 119 -2.15 11.42 6.45
CA GLN A 119 -3.40 11.20 5.74
C GLN A 119 -4.29 10.20 6.49
N SER A 120 -3.73 9.05 6.87
CA SER A 120 -4.45 8.02 7.64
C SER A 120 -5.00 8.57 8.96
N THR A 121 -4.25 9.42 9.64
CA THR A 121 -4.70 10.08 10.88
C THR A 121 -5.84 11.05 10.60
N GLN A 122 -5.71 11.91 9.60
CA GLN A 122 -6.70 12.95 9.28
C GLN A 122 -8.03 12.33 8.82
N LEU A 123 -7.97 11.24 8.04
CA LEU A 123 -9.17 10.61 7.49
C LEU A 123 -10.02 9.86 8.52
N GLN A 124 -9.50 9.54 9.72
CA GLN A 124 -10.29 8.90 10.77
C GLN A 124 -11.47 9.75 11.25
N SER A 125 -11.35 11.06 11.18
CA SER A 125 -12.44 11.99 11.55
C SER A 125 -13.38 12.33 10.39
N PHE A 126 -13.13 11.79 9.19
CA PHE A 126 -13.97 12.00 8.01
C PHE A 126 -14.97 10.86 7.86
N ILE A 127 -16.24 11.09 8.25
CA ILE A 127 -17.30 10.08 8.22
C ILE A 127 -18.30 10.45 7.13
N LYS A 128 -18.44 9.61 6.10
CA LYS A 128 -19.38 9.77 4.99
C LYS A 128 -19.86 8.43 4.46
N ASN A 129 -21.16 8.24 4.37
CA ASN A 129 -21.78 7.00 3.86
C ASN A 129 -21.42 6.69 2.41
N GLN A 130 -21.11 7.72 1.62
CA GLN A 130 -20.69 7.59 0.22
C GLN A 130 -19.42 6.76 0.02
N ALA A 131 -18.60 6.65 1.07
CA ALA A 131 -17.41 5.80 1.07
C ALA A 131 -17.73 4.29 1.18
N ILE A 132 -18.94 3.94 1.65
CA ILE A 132 -19.36 2.54 1.85
C ILE A 132 -19.86 1.98 0.53
N ARG A 133 -18.94 1.39 -0.25
CA ARG A 133 -19.26 0.78 -1.55
C ARG A 133 -18.38 -0.43 -1.83
N LYS A 134 -18.85 -1.34 -2.67
CA LYS A 134 -18.02 -2.42 -3.23
C LYS A 134 -17.08 -1.85 -4.28
N PHE A 135 -15.82 -2.25 -4.22
CA PHE A 135 -14.81 -1.74 -5.12
C PHE A 135 -13.79 -2.82 -5.47
N GLU A 136 -13.65 -3.16 -6.75
CA GLU A 136 -12.81 -4.27 -7.21
C GLU A 136 -11.31 -4.05 -6.92
N TRP A 137 -10.85 -2.80 -6.79
CA TRP A 137 -9.45 -2.48 -6.48
C TRP A 137 -9.13 -2.49 -4.98
N ASN A 138 -10.10 -2.84 -4.13
CA ASN A 138 -9.91 -2.94 -2.68
C ASN A 138 -9.06 -4.18 -2.32
N PRO A 139 -7.82 -4.04 -1.81
CA PRO A 139 -6.96 -5.17 -1.47
C PRO A 139 -7.48 -6.00 -0.29
N SER A 140 -8.40 -5.47 0.50
CA SER A 140 -9.04 -6.23 1.57
C SER A 140 -10.27 -7.05 1.14
N ASP A 141 -10.63 -7.06 -0.16
CA ASP A 141 -11.63 -7.97 -0.71
C ASP A 141 -11.27 -8.45 -2.12
N ILE A 142 -10.38 -9.45 -2.21
CA ILE A 142 -9.92 -10.00 -3.49
C ILE A 142 -10.55 -11.34 -3.86
N ARG A 143 -11.53 -11.83 -3.11
CA ARG A 143 -12.14 -13.16 -3.38
C ARG A 143 -12.77 -13.27 -4.76
N TRP A 144 -13.21 -12.16 -5.33
CA TRP A 144 -13.72 -12.08 -6.69
C TRP A 144 -12.67 -12.49 -7.75
N THR A 145 -11.36 -12.38 -7.45
CA THR A 145 -10.28 -12.75 -8.37
C THR A 145 -10.18 -14.24 -8.59
N LYS A 146 -10.70 -15.09 -7.68
CA LYS A 146 -10.70 -16.56 -7.80
C LYS A 146 -11.27 -17.05 -9.13
N LYS A 147 -12.31 -16.41 -9.64
CA LYS A 147 -12.94 -16.76 -10.93
C LYS A 147 -12.06 -16.49 -12.14
N PHE A 148 -10.96 -15.77 -11.98
CA PHE A 148 -10.03 -15.41 -13.05
C PHE A 148 -8.69 -16.15 -12.99
N ILE A 149 -8.50 -17.08 -12.04
CA ILE A 149 -7.26 -17.85 -11.88
C ILE A 149 -6.89 -18.62 -13.19
N ASN A 150 -7.88 -19.07 -13.94
CA ASN A 150 -7.66 -19.76 -15.21
C ASN A 150 -7.18 -18.87 -16.37
N LEU A 151 -7.08 -17.54 -16.16
CA LEU A 151 -6.38 -16.67 -17.10
C LEU A 151 -4.85 -16.81 -17.02
N PHE A 152 -4.35 -17.52 -16.02
CA PHE A 152 -2.92 -17.75 -15.78
C PHE A 152 -2.60 -19.24 -15.99
N ILE A 153 -1.37 -19.52 -16.41
CA ILE A 153 -0.86 -20.88 -16.66
C ILE A 153 0.43 -21.13 -15.86
N GLY A 154 0.76 -22.41 -15.67
CA GLY A 154 2.02 -22.84 -15.05
C GLY A 154 2.28 -22.19 -13.69
N ASN A 155 3.51 -21.79 -13.46
CA ASN A 155 3.94 -21.19 -12.18
C ASN A 155 3.20 -19.91 -11.84
N ASN A 156 2.82 -19.08 -12.81
CA ASN A 156 2.06 -17.87 -12.58
C ASN A 156 0.67 -18.16 -11.96
N LYS A 157 0.00 -19.24 -12.38
CA LYS A 157 -1.26 -19.68 -11.78
C LYS A 157 -1.08 -20.06 -10.31
N ASN A 158 0.01 -20.79 -9.99
CA ASN A 158 0.33 -21.17 -8.61
C ASN A 158 0.62 -19.96 -7.72
N ILE A 159 1.36 -18.97 -8.22
CA ILE A 159 1.66 -17.72 -7.51
C ILE A 159 0.37 -16.97 -7.16
N ILE A 160 -0.55 -16.81 -8.13
CA ILE A 160 -1.83 -16.13 -7.89
C ILE A 160 -2.65 -16.92 -6.85
N LYS A 161 -2.74 -18.26 -6.99
CA LYS A 161 -3.47 -19.11 -6.05
C LYS A 161 -2.91 -18.98 -4.63
N ASN A 162 -1.59 -19.16 -4.46
CA ASN A 162 -0.93 -19.06 -3.15
C ASN A 162 -1.14 -17.67 -2.51
N SER A 163 -1.09 -16.61 -3.32
CA SER A 163 -1.34 -15.26 -2.82
C SER A 163 -2.79 -15.07 -2.35
N ILE A 164 -3.76 -15.70 -3.01
CA ILE A 164 -5.16 -15.68 -2.58
C ILE A 164 -5.35 -16.53 -1.30
N ASP A 165 -4.69 -17.68 -1.20
CA ASP A 165 -4.75 -18.54 0.00
C ASP A 165 -4.12 -17.81 1.22
N GLU A 166 -3.02 -17.09 1.03
CA GLU A 166 -2.44 -16.23 2.06
C GLU A 166 -3.37 -15.06 2.44
N TYR A 167 -4.02 -14.43 1.47
CA TYR A 167 -5.05 -13.42 1.76
C TYR A 167 -6.16 -13.99 2.65
N GLU A 168 -6.67 -15.18 2.35
CA GLU A 168 -7.71 -15.83 3.16
C GLU A 168 -7.23 -16.04 4.61
N LYS A 169 -5.98 -16.46 4.79
CA LYS A 169 -5.40 -16.75 6.09
C LYS A 169 -5.07 -15.49 6.90
N PHE A 170 -4.39 -14.53 6.29
CA PHE A 170 -3.79 -13.40 7.02
C PHE A 170 -4.60 -12.11 6.95
N VAL A 171 -5.47 -11.97 5.96
CA VAL A 171 -6.29 -10.76 5.78
C VAL A 171 -7.75 -11.03 6.08
N PHE A 172 -8.40 -11.93 5.33
CA PHE A 172 -9.84 -12.13 5.41
C PHE A 172 -10.31 -12.54 6.80
N LYS A 173 -9.63 -13.48 7.44
CA LYS A 173 -9.95 -13.91 8.81
C LYS A 173 -9.73 -12.82 9.85
N ASN A 174 -8.86 -11.86 9.57
CA ASN A 174 -8.48 -10.78 10.48
C ASN A 174 -9.17 -9.45 10.19
N ILE A 175 -9.91 -9.34 9.09
CA ILE A 175 -10.42 -8.05 8.58
C ILE A 175 -11.29 -7.29 9.59
N LYS A 176 -12.07 -7.98 10.42
CA LYS A 176 -12.92 -7.38 11.45
C LYS A 176 -12.12 -6.73 12.58
N ASN A 177 -10.87 -7.15 12.77
CA ASN A 177 -9.98 -6.65 13.81
C ASN A 177 -9.14 -5.45 13.33
N LEU A 178 -9.13 -5.18 12.02
CA LEU A 178 -8.46 -4.03 11.46
C LEU A 178 -9.27 -2.75 11.72
N LYS A 179 -8.57 -1.66 11.98
CA LYS A 179 -9.22 -0.35 12.11
C LYS A 179 -9.68 0.13 10.73
N HIS A 180 -10.96 0.47 10.62
CA HIS A 180 -11.56 0.97 9.39
C HIS A 180 -11.78 2.48 9.46
N ALA A 181 -11.54 3.16 8.36
CA ALA A 181 -11.88 4.57 8.13
C ALA A 181 -12.06 4.81 6.63
N VAL A 182 -12.39 6.04 6.26
CA VAL A 182 -12.26 6.46 4.87
C VAL A 182 -10.76 6.45 4.49
N THR A 183 -10.45 5.88 3.33
CA THR A 183 -9.11 5.78 2.77
C THR A 183 -9.04 6.51 1.43
N HIS A 184 -7.84 6.81 0.94
CA HIS A 184 -7.63 7.29 -0.42
C HIS A 184 -8.11 6.25 -1.46
N GLY A 185 -7.84 4.98 -1.16
CA GLY A 185 -8.24 3.81 -1.95
C GLY A 185 -7.32 3.49 -3.12
N ASP A 186 -6.52 4.46 -3.60
CA ASP A 186 -5.56 4.24 -4.68
C ASP A 186 -4.34 5.18 -4.64
N PRO A 187 -3.53 5.20 -3.56
CA PRO A 187 -2.28 5.95 -3.53
C PRO A 187 -1.16 5.19 -4.26
N ASN A 188 -1.37 4.96 -5.56
CA ASN A 188 -0.40 4.34 -6.47
C ASN A 188 0.66 5.34 -6.94
N ASP A 189 1.66 4.86 -7.66
CA ASP A 189 2.81 5.63 -8.14
C ASP A 189 2.48 6.69 -9.21
N TYR A 190 1.31 6.64 -9.85
CA TYR A 190 0.78 7.68 -10.75
C TYR A 190 -0.16 8.67 -10.05
N ASN A 191 -0.54 8.44 -8.80
CA ASN A 191 -1.36 9.33 -7.99
C ASN A 191 -0.54 10.08 -6.92
N ILE A 192 0.78 9.90 -6.92
CA ILE A 192 1.72 10.53 -6.01
C ILE A 192 2.65 11.44 -6.81
N VAL A 193 2.76 12.71 -6.38
CA VAL A 193 3.57 13.74 -7.04
C VAL A 193 4.82 14.04 -6.23
N VAL A 194 5.97 14.02 -6.90
CA VAL A 194 7.31 14.22 -6.31
C VAL A 194 7.97 15.47 -6.86
N LYS A 195 8.70 16.19 -6.03
CA LYS A 195 9.58 17.30 -6.42
C LYS A 195 10.76 17.36 -5.49
N LYS A 196 11.98 17.43 -6.04
CA LYS A 196 13.23 17.49 -5.24
C LYS A 196 13.26 16.41 -4.16
N GLU A 197 13.02 15.15 -4.55
CA GLU A 197 13.04 13.96 -3.67
C GLU A 197 12.04 13.98 -2.49
N LYS A 198 11.01 14.83 -2.56
CA LYS A 198 9.94 14.89 -1.57
C LYS A 198 8.59 14.68 -2.22
N ILE A 199 7.72 13.96 -1.53
CA ILE A 199 6.31 13.90 -1.93
C ILE A 199 5.70 15.27 -1.66
N ILE A 200 5.09 15.85 -2.69
CA ILE A 200 4.45 17.16 -2.64
C ILE A 200 2.97 17.12 -2.95
N GLY A 201 2.45 15.94 -3.33
CA GLY A 201 1.04 15.81 -3.63
C GLY A 201 0.52 14.39 -3.70
N PHE A 202 -0.75 14.26 -3.31
CA PHE A 202 -1.61 13.13 -3.62
C PHE A 202 -2.79 13.64 -4.44
N ILE A 203 -3.11 12.92 -5.51
CA ILE A 203 -4.18 13.26 -6.45
C ILE A 203 -5.09 12.04 -6.67
N ASP A 204 -6.24 12.30 -7.24
CA ASP A 204 -7.22 11.30 -7.64
C ASP A 204 -7.89 10.51 -6.50
N PHE A 205 -8.97 11.09 -5.98
CA PHE A 205 -9.77 10.53 -4.89
C PHE A 205 -11.01 9.77 -5.38
N GLY A 206 -11.06 9.43 -6.68
CA GLY A 206 -12.18 8.70 -7.29
C GLY A 206 -12.40 7.31 -6.68
N ASP A 207 -11.34 6.72 -6.18
CA ASP A 207 -11.32 5.36 -5.63
C ASP A 207 -11.43 5.33 -4.09
N SER A 208 -11.66 6.48 -3.47
CA SER A 208 -11.82 6.57 -2.01
C SER A 208 -13.00 5.72 -1.52
N ILE A 209 -12.74 4.91 -0.49
CA ILE A 209 -13.68 3.98 0.12
C ILE A 209 -13.50 3.89 1.63
N TYR A 210 -14.51 3.37 2.33
CA TYR A 210 -14.42 2.95 3.72
C TYR A 210 -13.81 1.55 3.78
N ALA A 211 -12.59 1.46 4.30
CA ALA A 211 -11.78 0.23 4.27
C ALA A 211 -10.78 0.21 5.45
N PRO A 212 -10.06 -0.90 5.68
CA PRO A 212 -8.95 -0.90 6.64
C PRO A 212 -7.96 0.23 6.37
N VAL A 213 -7.59 0.98 7.39
CA VAL A 213 -6.67 2.14 7.27
C VAL A 213 -5.33 1.73 6.68
N VAL A 214 -4.84 0.55 7.02
CA VAL A 214 -3.58 -0.02 6.52
C VAL A 214 -3.58 -0.29 5.01
N ASN A 215 -4.74 -0.26 4.35
CA ASN A 215 -4.84 -0.48 2.89
C ASN A 215 -4.03 0.55 2.09
N ASP A 216 -4.11 1.83 2.47
CA ASP A 216 -3.38 2.88 1.74
C ASP A 216 -1.86 2.67 1.83
N LEU A 217 -1.35 2.23 3.00
CA LEU A 217 0.05 1.85 3.15
C LEU A 217 0.38 0.64 2.26
N ALA A 218 -0.44 -0.41 2.28
CA ALA A 218 -0.22 -1.62 1.49
C ALA A 218 -0.26 -1.35 -0.03
N ILE A 219 -1.20 -0.51 -0.49
CA ILE A 219 -1.28 -0.09 -1.89
C ILE A 219 0.00 0.67 -2.28
N SER A 220 0.40 1.68 -1.50
CA SER A 220 1.62 2.44 -1.81
C SER A 220 2.86 1.56 -1.81
N LEU A 221 2.99 0.62 -0.86
CA LEU A 221 4.09 -0.34 -0.82
C LEU A 221 4.10 -1.25 -2.05
N SER A 222 2.93 -1.70 -2.53
CA SER A 222 2.87 -2.58 -3.71
C SER A 222 3.45 -1.92 -4.97
N TYR A 223 3.44 -0.60 -5.07
CA TYR A 223 4.06 0.15 -6.17
C TYR A 223 5.47 0.63 -5.84
N ALA A 224 5.70 1.15 -4.64
CA ALA A 224 6.99 1.69 -4.23
C ALA A 224 8.10 0.61 -4.17
N LEU A 225 7.75 -0.66 -3.93
CA LEU A 225 8.69 -1.77 -3.89
C LEU A 225 8.98 -2.39 -5.28
N MET A 226 8.26 -1.99 -6.34
CA MET A 226 8.54 -2.46 -7.70
C MET A 226 9.92 -1.99 -8.17
N GLY A 227 10.74 -2.92 -8.68
CA GLY A 227 12.09 -2.61 -9.17
C GLY A 227 13.14 -2.30 -8.09
N VAL A 228 12.76 -2.30 -6.82
CA VAL A 228 13.67 -2.03 -5.71
C VAL A 228 14.66 -3.20 -5.52
N LYS A 229 15.95 -2.85 -5.32
CA LYS A 229 17.01 -3.83 -5.07
C LYS A 229 17.02 -4.32 -3.62
N ASN A 230 16.85 -3.42 -2.67
CA ASN A 230 16.86 -3.72 -1.23
C ASN A 230 15.49 -3.46 -0.61
N LEU A 231 14.64 -4.50 -0.57
CA LEU A 231 13.29 -4.42 -0.02
C LEU A 231 13.27 -4.04 1.46
N TYR A 232 14.22 -4.58 2.25
CA TYR A 232 14.29 -4.26 3.68
C TYR A 232 14.52 -2.77 3.92
N LYS A 233 15.45 -2.17 3.19
CA LYS A 233 15.75 -0.74 3.31
C LYS A 233 14.54 0.13 2.98
N SER A 234 13.82 -0.18 1.89
CA SER A 234 12.61 0.54 1.50
C SER A 234 11.48 0.34 2.51
N LEU A 235 11.29 -0.88 3.02
CA LEU A 235 10.34 -1.13 4.11
C LEU A 235 10.70 -0.32 5.36
N GLN A 236 11.98 -0.29 5.75
CA GLN A 236 12.45 0.51 6.88
C GLN A 236 12.16 2.00 6.70
N ASN A 237 12.42 2.54 5.50
CA ASN A 237 12.17 3.94 5.20
C ASN A 237 10.66 4.27 5.22
N ILE A 238 9.84 3.49 4.52
CA ILE A 238 8.41 3.78 4.36
C ILE A 238 7.64 3.40 5.62
N VAL A 239 7.70 2.13 6.05
CA VAL A 239 6.92 1.61 7.18
C VAL A 239 7.43 2.16 8.50
N GLY A 240 8.76 2.22 8.69
CA GLY A 240 9.34 2.79 9.90
C GLY A 240 8.98 4.25 10.09
N THR A 241 8.97 5.03 8.99
CA THR A 241 8.53 6.43 9.05
C THR A 241 7.02 6.54 9.23
N TYR A 242 6.23 5.72 8.54
CA TYR A 242 4.77 5.65 8.74
C TYR A 242 4.44 5.40 10.22
N ASN A 243 5.07 4.40 10.84
CA ASN A 243 4.82 4.01 12.22
C ASN A 243 5.21 5.09 13.26
N LYS A 244 6.09 6.04 12.91
CA LYS A 244 6.41 7.18 13.78
C LYS A 244 5.22 8.12 13.95
N PHE A 245 4.39 8.30 12.90
CA PHE A 245 3.28 9.26 12.87
C PHE A 245 1.91 8.59 13.02
N TYR A 246 1.78 7.31 12.65
CA TYR A 246 0.60 6.49 12.82
C TYR A 246 1.01 5.09 13.25
N LYS A 247 0.71 4.73 14.49
CA LYS A 247 1.10 3.43 15.05
C LYS A 247 0.31 2.29 14.41
N LEU A 248 1.05 1.34 13.82
CA LEU A 248 0.49 0.10 13.33
C LEU A 248 0.16 -0.82 14.51
N SER A 249 -1.02 -1.38 14.50
CA SER A 249 -1.41 -2.46 15.43
C SER A 249 -0.78 -3.79 15.02
N ASP A 250 -0.78 -4.76 15.92
CA ASP A 250 -0.34 -6.13 15.60
C ASP A 250 -1.17 -6.73 14.45
N GLN A 251 -2.47 -6.40 14.38
CA GLN A 251 -3.36 -6.84 13.31
C GLN A 251 -3.01 -6.21 11.96
N ASP A 252 -2.63 -4.92 11.94
CA ASP A 252 -2.16 -4.26 10.73
C ASP A 252 -0.90 -4.93 10.22
N ILE A 253 0.08 -5.16 11.10
CA ILE A 253 1.36 -5.83 10.77
C ILE A 253 1.12 -7.25 10.26
N TYR A 254 0.24 -8.01 10.94
CA TYR A 254 -0.11 -9.37 10.57
C TYR A 254 -0.72 -9.47 9.17
N SER A 255 -1.49 -8.46 8.77
CA SER A 255 -2.21 -8.44 7.49
C SER A 255 -1.43 -7.78 6.34
N LEU A 256 -0.36 -7.02 6.64
CA LEU A 256 0.30 -6.13 5.68
C LEU A 256 0.84 -6.85 4.44
N LEU A 257 1.56 -7.98 4.59
CA LEU A 257 2.07 -8.73 3.44
C LEU A 257 0.94 -9.24 2.55
N GLY A 258 -0.11 -9.80 3.17
CA GLY A 258 -1.27 -10.28 2.46
C GLY A 258 -1.97 -9.17 1.67
N LEU A 259 -2.09 -7.97 2.22
CA LEU A 259 -2.66 -6.80 1.56
C LEU A 259 -1.80 -6.31 0.39
N ILE A 260 -0.46 -6.27 0.54
CA ILE A 260 0.47 -5.94 -0.55
C ILE A 260 0.30 -6.94 -1.71
N LYS A 261 0.36 -8.24 -1.42
CA LYS A 261 0.14 -9.29 -2.43
C LYS A 261 -1.25 -9.20 -3.05
N SER A 262 -2.28 -8.88 -2.27
CA SER A 262 -3.65 -8.68 -2.75
C SER A 262 -3.73 -7.57 -3.80
N ARG A 263 -3.08 -6.43 -3.58
CA ARG A 263 -3.04 -5.36 -4.58
C ARG A 263 -2.32 -5.79 -5.85
N LEU A 264 -1.22 -6.53 -5.74
CA LEU A 264 -0.52 -7.08 -6.90
C LEU A 264 -1.39 -8.08 -7.66
N VAL A 265 -2.12 -8.97 -6.95
CA VAL A 265 -3.07 -9.91 -7.58
C VAL A 265 -4.15 -9.16 -8.35
N ILE A 266 -4.75 -8.12 -7.77
CA ILE A 266 -5.75 -7.29 -8.46
C ILE A 266 -5.15 -6.71 -9.74
N THR A 267 -3.96 -6.08 -9.65
CA THR A 267 -3.27 -5.48 -10.81
C THR A 267 -3.07 -6.51 -11.93
N LEU A 268 -2.57 -7.70 -11.59
CA LEU A 268 -2.31 -8.77 -12.56
C LEU A 268 -3.59 -9.36 -13.16
N VAL A 269 -4.63 -9.54 -12.35
CA VAL A 269 -5.95 -10.03 -12.83
C VAL A 269 -6.60 -9.00 -13.76
N MET A 270 -6.55 -7.72 -13.41
CA MET A 270 -7.09 -6.64 -14.27
C MET A 270 -6.32 -6.55 -15.59
N ALA A 271 -4.99 -6.63 -15.56
CA ALA A 271 -4.17 -6.66 -16.78
C ALA A 271 -4.52 -7.87 -17.66
N ALA A 272 -4.69 -9.06 -17.08
CA ALA A 272 -5.09 -10.26 -17.82
C ALA A 272 -6.50 -10.14 -18.43
N LYS A 273 -7.47 -9.57 -17.69
CA LYS A 273 -8.81 -9.24 -18.21
C LYS A 273 -8.76 -8.29 -19.40
N GLN A 274 -7.93 -7.23 -19.29
CA GLN A 274 -7.79 -6.25 -20.37
C GLN A 274 -7.12 -6.85 -21.61
N ARG A 275 -6.08 -7.66 -21.45
CA ARG A 275 -5.46 -8.38 -22.58
C ARG A 275 -6.45 -9.29 -23.32
N LYS A 276 -7.27 -10.02 -22.59
CA LYS A 276 -8.31 -10.84 -23.20
C LYS A 276 -9.30 -9.99 -24.04
N LYS A 277 -9.59 -8.77 -23.60
CA LYS A 277 -10.52 -7.86 -24.28
C LYS A 277 -9.86 -7.09 -25.42
N TYR A 278 -8.57 -6.74 -25.28
CA TYR A 278 -7.81 -5.90 -26.21
C TYR A 278 -6.42 -6.50 -26.47
N PRO A 279 -6.31 -7.61 -27.22
CA PRO A 279 -5.07 -8.39 -27.36
C PRO A 279 -3.90 -7.62 -28.00
N ASN A 280 -4.19 -6.59 -28.79
CA ASN A 280 -3.19 -5.80 -29.52
C ASN A 280 -2.66 -4.58 -28.74
N ASN A 281 -3.12 -4.34 -27.50
CA ASN A 281 -2.70 -3.18 -26.71
C ASN A 281 -1.43 -3.48 -25.90
N LYS A 282 -0.25 -3.16 -26.47
CA LYS A 282 1.06 -3.36 -25.83
C LYS A 282 1.31 -2.45 -24.61
N TYR A 283 0.52 -1.40 -24.40
CA TYR A 283 0.73 -0.43 -23.30
C TYR A 283 0.44 -1.01 -21.92
N LEU A 284 -0.30 -2.11 -21.85
CA LEU A 284 -0.72 -2.75 -20.60
C LEU A 284 0.41 -3.56 -19.91
N SER A 285 1.57 -3.73 -20.56
CA SER A 285 2.61 -4.67 -20.12
C SER A 285 3.66 -4.07 -19.16
N ILE A 286 3.84 -2.76 -19.09
CA ILE A 286 4.96 -2.15 -18.37
C ILE A 286 4.81 -2.33 -16.85
N SER A 287 3.69 -1.95 -16.28
CA SER A 287 3.41 -2.12 -14.84
C SER A 287 3.24 -3.59 -14.46
N GLU A 288 2.80 -4.43 -15.41
CA GLU A 288 2.57 -5.84 -15.19
C GLU A 288 3.86 -6.62 -14.94
N ASN A 289 4.92 -6.38 -15.72
CA ASN A 289 6.20 -7.07 -15.52
C ASN A 289 6.77 -6.79 -14.13
N ASN A 290 6.76 -5.53 -13.71
CA ASN A 290 7.23 -5.14 -12.38
C ASN A 290 6.37 -5.75 -11.27
N ALA A 291 5.06 -5.86 -11.46
CA ALA A 291 4.17 -6.51 -10.51
C ALA A 291 4.45 -8.02 -10.42
N TRP A 292 4.71 -8.69 -11.55
CA TRP A 292 5.13 -10.09 -11.57
C TRP A 292 6.45 -10.31 -10.85
N ASP A 293 7.44 -9.46 -11.07
CA ASP A 293 8.73 -9.58 -10.42
C ASP A 293 8.64 -9.40 -8.91
N LEU A 294 7.85 -8.42 -8.47
CA LEU A 294 7.65 -8.19 -7.04
C LEU A 294 6.86 -9.34 -6.38
N ILE A 295 5.75 -9.79 -6.97
CA ILE A 295 4.95 -10.85 -6.37
C ILE A 295 5.72 -12.18 -6.31
N ARG A 296 6.58 -12.48 -7.31
CA ARG A 296 7.47 -13.65 -7.27
C ARG A 296 8.48 -13.56 -6.12
N LYS A 297 9.06 -12.38 -5.88
CA LYS A 297 9.96 -12.15 -4.73
C LYS A 297 9.20 -12.34 -3.41
N LEU A 298 8.04 -11.72 -3.27
CA LEU A 298 7.25 -11.79 -2.04
C LEU A 298 6.67 -13.19 -1.76
N ASN A 299 6.43 -14.01 -2.78
CA ASN A 299 6.01 -15.40 -2.58
C ASN A 299 7.11 -16.33 -2.06
N LYS A 300 8.38 -15.91 -2.11
CA LYS A 300 9.50 -16.62 -1.51
C LYS A 300 9.72 -16.26 -0.05
N VAL A 301 9.05 -15.22 0.44
CA VAL A 301 9.18 -14.72 1.80
C VAL A 301 8.18 -15.46 2.69
N ASP A 302 8.66 -16.03 3.78
CA ASP A 302 7.78 -16.58 4.81
C ASP A 302 6.97 -15.46 5.46
N PRO A 303 5.63 -15.59 5.56
CA PRO A 303 4.79 -14.53 6.12
C PRO A 303 5.12 -14.19 7.58
N TYR A 304 5.49 -15.16 8.39
CA TYR A 304 5.84 -14.91 9.79
C TYR A 304 7.19 -14.22 9.92
N PHE A 305 8.11 -14.54 9.01
CA PHE A 305 9.36 -13.80 8.93
C PHE A 305 9.13 -12.34 8.54
N PHE A 306 8.26 -12.09 7.55
CA PHE A 306 7.88 -10.72 7.18
C PHE A 306 7.28 -9.96 8.37
N ILE A 307 6.37 -10.60 9.12
CA ILE A 307 5.79 -10.02 10.34
C ILE A 307 6.88 -9.65 11.34
N ALA A 308 7.85 -10.54 11.58
CA ALA A 308 8.97 -10.27 12.49
C ALA A 308 9.82 -9.08 12.03
N VAL A 309 10.09 -8.98 10.72
CA VAL A 309 10.82 -7.84 10.12
C VAL A 309 10.05 -6.52 10.30
N ILE A 310 8.75 -6.51 10.04
CA ILE A 310 7.94 -5.28 10.20
C ILE A 310 7.84 -4.89 11.68
N ARG A 311 7.71 -5.85 12.59
CA ARG A 311 7.73 -5.59 14.03
C ARG A 311 9.05 -4.94 14.47
N ASP A 312 10.18 -5.47 14.01
CA ASP A 312 11.51 -4.91 14.28
C ASP A 312 11.64 -3.49 13.72
N ILE A 313 11.21 -3.23 12.48
CA ILE A 313 11.15 -1.89 11.87
C ILE A 313 10.29 -0.93 12.71
N CYS A 314 9.23 -1.43 13.35
CA CYS A 314 8.36 -0.66 14.22
C CYS A 314 8.87 -0.52 15.67
N ASN A 315 10.07 -1.02 15.99
CA ASN A 315 10.66 -1.09 17.32
C ASN A 315 9.80 -1.91 18.31
N LEU A 316 9.19 -2.99 17.82
CA LEU A 316 8.49 -3.98 18.61
C LEU A 316 9.33 -5.26 18.69
N GLU A 317 9.10 -6.08 19.71
CA GLU A 317 9.69 -7.42 19.71
C GLU A 317 9.33 -8.13 18.39
N PRO A 318 10.32 -8.71 17.66
CA PRO A 318 10.06 -9.37 16.37
C PRO A 318 8.98 -10.44 16.43
N ILE A 319 8.84 -11.03 17.62
CA ILE A 319 7.84 -12.03 17.93
C ILE A 319 6.98 -11.52 19.06
N SER A 320 5.68 -11.46 18.85
CA SER A 320 4.75 -11.03 19.88
C SER A 320 4.82 -11.97 21.10
N GLU A 321 4.96 -11.35 22.28
CA GLU A 321 5.05 -12.05 23.55
C GLU A 321 6.22 -13.05 23.64
N PHE A 322 7.31 -12.77 22.94
CA PHE A 322 8.48 -13.65 22.87
C PHE A 322 9.01 -13.99 24.25
N SER A 323 9.20 -13.00 25.11
CA SER A 323 9.68 -13.18 26.48
C SER A 323 8.78 -14.09 27.31
N LYS A 324 7.44 -13.96 27.16
CA LYS A 324 6.47 -14.85 27.83
C LYS A 324 6.56 -16.29 27.32
N LYS A 325 6.71 -16.45 25.98
CA LYS A 325 6.84 -17.78 25.36
C LYS A 325 8.12 -18.48 25.76
N LEU A 326 9.21 -17.74 25.91
CA LEU A 326 10.47 -18.28 26.44
C LEU A 326 10.35 -18.69 27.89
N GLN A 327 9.66 -17.89 28.75
CA GLN A 327 9.41 -18.25 30.13
C GLN A 327 8.55 -19.52 30.22
N LEU A 328 7.53 -19.65 29.36
CA LEU A 328 6.69 -20.85 29.29
C LEU A 328 7.52 -22.09 28.91
N LEU A 329 8.39 -21.97 27.91
CA LEU A 329 9.34 -23.04 27.55
C LEU A 329 10.23 -23.44 28.73
N LYS A 330 10.73 -22.45 29.46
CA LYS A 330 11.56 -22.69 30.66
C LYS A 330 10.77 -23.38 31.78
N SER A 331 9.50 -22.98 31.99
CA SER A 331 8.63 -23.55 33.02
C SER A 331 8.14 -24.97 32.71
N GLN A 332 8.08 -25.34 31.43
CA GLN A 332 7.65 -26.69 31.01
C GLN A 332 8.75 -27.75 31.16
N GLN A 333 9.82 -27.43 31.89
CA GLN A 333 10.91 -28.37 32.21
C GLN A 333 11.36 -29.22 31.02
N PHE A 334 11.69 -28.57 29.91
CA PHE A 334 12.34 -29.27 28.80
C PHE A 334 13.71 -29.83 29.21
N GLY A 335 13.92 -29.89 30.53
CA GLY A 335 15.11 -30.42 31.18
C GLY A 335 16.39 -29.72 30.78
N ASN A 336 17.50 -30.43 30.80
CA ASN A 336 18.80 -29.93 30.36
C ASN A 336 18.93 -29.75 28.84
N LEU A 337 17.78 -29.65 28.13
CA LEU A 337 17.78 -29.45 26.68
C LEU A 337 18.26 -28.07 26.25
N PHE A 338 18.27 -27.09 27.18
CA PHE A 338 18.67 -25.72 26.92
C PHE A 338 19.92 -25.39 27.78
N ASP A 339 21.05 -25.67 27.23
CA ASP A 339 22.35 -25.37 27.82
C ASP A 339 22.88 -23.99 27.45
N PHE A 340 21.96 -23.01 27.31
CA PHE A 340 22.30 -21.66 26.92
C PHE A 340 21.41 -20.61 27.61
N ASP A 341 21.94 -19.42 27.77
CA ASP A 341 21.30 -18.31 28.45
C ASP A 341 20.09 -17.80 27.65
N LEU A 342 18.89 -18.23 28.01
CA LEU A 342 17.63 -17.81 27.44
C LEU A 342 17.36 -16.31 27.61
N ASN A 343 17.98 -15.66 28.59
CA ASN A 343 17.79 -14.22 28.82
C ASN A 343 18.42 -13.37 27.71
N ASN A 344 19.40 -13.92 26.99
CA ASN A 344 20.06 -13.24 25.87
C ASN A 344 19.49 -13.61 24.50
N VAL A 345 18.57 -14.55 24.41
CA VAL A 345 18.02 -15.05 23.14
C VAL A 345 17.30 -13.91 22.39
N ASN A 346 16.53 -13.09 23.10
CA ASN A 346 15.80 -11.99 22.49
C ASN A 346 16.73 -10.98 21.79
N LYS A 347 17.84 -10.57 22.44
CA LYS A 347 18.85 -9.70 21.83
C LYS A 347 19.50 -10.33 20.61
N LYS A 348 19.72 -11.64 20.61
CA LYS A 348 20.38 -12.35 19.51
C LYS A 348 19.45 -12.66 18.33
N ILE A 349 18.18 -12.79 18.59
CA ILE A 349 17.15 -12.92 17.54
C ILE A 349 16.90 -11.57 16.85
N VAL A 350 16.87 -10.49 17.62
CA VAL A 350 16.72 -9.12 17.09
C VAL A 350 17.98 -8.70 16.31
N ASN A 351 19.15 -9.08 16.79
CA ASN A 351 20.41 -8.88 16.07
C ASN A 351 20.56 -9.94 14.99
N PHE A 352 20.06 -9.67 13.81
CA PHE A 352 20.03 -10.59 12.68
C PHE A 352 21.35 -11.33 12.40
N ASP A 353 22.49 -10.78 12.79
CA ASP A 353 23.81 -11.43 12.63
C ASP A 353 23.97 -12.70 13.45
N LYS A 354 23.15 -12.85 14.46
CA LYS A 354 23.19 -13.99 15.38
C LYS A 354 21.87 -14.75 15.45
N SER A 355 20.96 -14.48 14.52
CA SER A 355 19.62 -15.10 14.47
C SER A 355 19.65 -16.63 14.43
N SER A 356 20.72 -17.22 13.93
CA SER A 356 20.93 -18.67 13.92
C SER A 356 21.47 -19.22 15.26
N PHE A 357 21.56 -18.39 16.29
CA PHE A 357 22.11 -18.79 17.56
C PHE A 357 21.40 -20.00 18.18
N LEU A 358 20.08 -19.99 18.19
CA LEU A 358 19.28 -21.11 18.70
C LEU A 358 19.57 -22.44 17.99
N LEU A 359 19.89 -22.40 16.70
CA LEU A 359 20.14 -23.57 15.88
C LEU A 359 21.65 -23.94 15.86
N LYS A 360 22.53 -22.97 16.08
CA LYS A 360 23.99 -23.18 16.06
C LYS A 360 24.60 -23.47 17.41
N SER A 361 23.91 -23.16 18.51
CA SER A 361 24.46 -23.33 19.86
C SER A 361 24.73 -24.81 20.21
N ASN A 362 24.01 -25.71 19.57
CA ASN A 362 24.26 -27.15 19.74
C ASN A 362 24.04 -27.89 18.40
N PRO A 363 24.98 -27.80 17.44
CA PRO A 363 24.84 -28.36 16.10
C PRO A 363 24.77 -29.89 16.07
N SER A 364 25.23 -30.57 17.13
CA SER A 364 25.18 -32.03 17.26
C SER A 364 23.84 -32.58 17.76
N ASN A 365 22.95 -31.73 18.27
CA ASN A 365 21.70 -32.17 18.87
C ASN A 365 20.49 -31.85 18.00
N LYS A 366 20.34 -32.60 16.90
CA LYS A 366 19.19 -32.50 15.96
C LYS A 366 17.81 -32.60 16.65
N LYS A 367 17.75 -33.22 17.82
CA LYS A 367 16.49 -33.38 18.58
C LYS A 367 16.06 -32.08 19.21
N ILE A 368 16.99 -31.29 19.76
CA ILE A 368 16.75 -29.95 20.32
C ILE A 368 16.37 -29.00 19.20
N ASP A 369 17.16 -28.99 18.12
CA ASP A 369 16.92 -28.12 16.97
C ASP A 369 15.53 -28.39 16.35
N ASN A 370 15.13 -29.66 16.24
CA ASN A 370 13.81 -30.03 15.76
C ASN A 370 12.69 -29.62 16.71
N LEU A 371 12.90 -29.75 18.03
CA LEU A 371 11.90 -29.37 19.04
C LEU A 371 11.70 -27.87 19.09
N VAL A 372 12.79 -27.12 19.19
CA VAL A 372 12.77 -25.64 19.20
C VAL A 372 12.27 -25.11 17.88
N GLY A 373 12.75 -25.64 16.75
CA GLY A 373 12.29 -25.26 15.43
C GLY A 373 10.79 -25.55 15.19
N LYS A 374 10.27 -26.68 15.65
CA LYS A 374 8.84 -27.00 15.58
C LYS A 374 7.99 -26.06 16.42
N PHE A 375 8.41 -25.79 17.66
CA PHE A 375 7.70 -24.89 18.56
C PHE A 375 7.66 -23.47 18.00
N LEU A 376 8.81 -22.93 17.68
CA LEU A 376 8.94 -21.58 17.15
C LEU A 376 8.25 -21.43 15.78
N LYS A 377 8.38 -22.43 14.91
CA LYS A 377 7.75 -22.44 13.59
C LYS A 377 6.22 -22.55 13.66
N LYS A 378 5.71 -23.34 14.59
CA LYS A 378 4.27 -23.48 14.80
C LYS A 378 3.62 -22.17 15.28
N ASP A 379 4.26 -21.49 16.23
CA ASP A 379 3.72 -20.31 16.85
C ASP A 379 4.14 -19.01 16.19
N ILE A 380 5.37 -18.96 15.60
CA ILE A 380 6.03 -17.71 15.30
C ILE A 380 6.88 -17.74 14.00
N GLY A 381 7.14 -18.91 13.43
CA GLY A 381 7.92 -19.04 12.18
C GLY A 381 9.43 -18.79 12.30
N ILE A 382 9.98 -18.67 13.50
CA ILE A 382 11.41 -18.35 13.72
C ILE A 382 12.37 -19.38 13.13
N GLY A 383 11.95 -20.63 12.96
CA GLY A 383 12.81 -21.63 12.33
C GLY A 383 13.28 -21.25 10.91
N LEU A 384 12.56 -20.34 10.25
CA LEU A 384 12.90 -19.82 8.92
C LEU A 384 13.71 -18.53 8.96
N TYR A 385 13.92 -17.96 10.14
CA TYR A 385 14.56 -16.67 10.33
C TYR A 385 15.99 -16.63 9.78
N LYS A 386 16.70 -17.73 9.81
CA LYS A 386 18.06 -17.86 9.28
C LYS A 386 18.09 -17.92 7.75
N GLU A 387 17.16 -18.64 7.15
CA GLU A 387 17.17 -18.90 5.71
C GLU A 387 16.67 -17.68 4.92
N THR A 388 15.65 -17.03 5.43
CA THR A 388 15.06 -15.85 4.78
C THR A 388 15.96 -14.63 4.82
N ARG A 389 16.89 -14.56 5.75
CA ARG A 389 17.90 -13.51 5.80
C ARG A 389 18.85 -13.46 4.61
N LYS A 390 19.13 -14.60 4.00
CA LYS A 390 19.94 -14.68 2.78
C LYS A 390 19.23 -14.09 1.55
N VAL A 391 17.95 -13.79 1.67
CA VAL A 391 17.10 -13.31 0.57
C VAL A 391 16.97 -11.78 0.58
N TYR A 392 17.34 -11.14 1.68
CA TYR A 392 17.37 -9.68 1.87
C TYR A 392 18.78 -9.14 1.92
#